data_9bda6dd2efa8a59f077ba59b37673657
#
_entry.id   9bda6dd2efa8a59f077ba59b37673657
#
_cell.length_a   1.000
_cell.length_b   1.000
_cell.length_c   1.000
_cell.angle_alpha   90.00
_cell.angle_beta   90.00
_cell.angle_gamma   90.00
#
_symmetry.space_group_name_H-M   'P 1'
#
loop_
_entity.id
_entity.type
_entity.pdbx_description
1 polymer ?
#
loop_
_entity_poly.entity_id
_entity_poly.type
_entity_poly.pdbx_seq_one_letter_code
_entity_poly.pdbx_strand_id
1 'polypeptide(L)'
;MYLFMNAAVKNETFLEIIKSSRYTANYTDAAGNPVTKEWDSTNKYLMGTEPMPEGVTVIGGKTGTTGEAKYCLVQYNENTAKEPVISIVLKADSRDNMYLLMSEMLKNFAN
;
A
#
# COMPACT_ATOMS: atom_id res chain seq x y z
N MET A 1 -0.47 -9.29 -11.36
CA MET A 1 -0.58 -8.64 -10.02
C MET A 1 -1.98 -8.67 -9.43
N TYR A 2 -3.01 -8.45 -10.23
CA TYR A 2 -4.41 -8.53 -9.73
C TYR A 2 -4.73 -9.86 -9.04
N LEU A 3 -4.41 -10.98 -9.68
CA LEU A 3 -4.70 -12.31 -9.13
C LEU A 3 -3.99 -12.56 -7.79
N PHE A 4 -2.75 -12.10 -7.67
CA PHE A 4 -2.00 -12.20 -6.41
C PHE A 4 -2.64 -11.37 -5.31
N MET A 5 -2.96 -10.10 -5.59
CA MET A 5 -3.57 -9.22 -4.59
C MET A 5 -4.96 -9.72 -4.19
N ASN A 6 -5.78 -10.13 -5.16
CA ASN A 6 -7.12 -10.67 -4.91
C ASN A 6 -7.11 -11.95 -4.05
N ALA A 7 -6.11 -12.80 -4.22
CA ALA A 7 -5.91 -13.96 -3.36
C ALA A 7 -5.39 -13.57 -1.96
N ALA A 8 -4.40 -12.66 -1.91
CA ALA A 8 -3.74 -12.27 -0.67
C ALA A 8 -4.67 -11.55 0.31
N VAL A 9 -5.54 -10.66 -0.16
CA VAL A 9 -6.48 -9.90 0.71
C VAL A 9 -7.53 -10.77 1.39
N LYS A 10 -7.69 -12.02 0.97
CA LYS A 10 -8.53 -13.01 1.65
C LYS A 10 -7.87 -13.59 2.90
N ASN A 11 -6.59 -13.39 3.06
CA ASN A 11 -5.84 -13.77 4.25
C ASN A 11 -5.86 -12.61 5.25
N GLU A 12 -6.44 -12.84 6.43
CA GLU A 12 -6.62 -11.81 7.46
C GLU A 12 -5.28 -11.23 7.95
N THR A 13 -4.26 -12.06 8.11
CA THR A 13 -2.92 -11.62 8.55
C THR A 13 -2.27 -10.71 7.50
N PHE A 14 -2.37 -11.08 6.22
CA PHE A 14 -1.88 -10.22 5.14
C PHE A 14 -2.59 -8.87 5.13
N LEU A 15 -3.91 -8.89 5.25
CA LEU A 15 -4.72 -7.67 5.26
C LEU A 15 -4.37 -6.76 6.44
N GLU A 16 -4.18 -7.33 7.63
CA GLU A 16 -3.73 -6.60 8.83
C GLU A 16 -2.37 -5.93 8.61
N ILE A 17 -1.42 -6.63 8.01
CA ILE A 17 -0.09 -6.10 7.72
C ILE A 17 -0.15 -4.92 6.75
N ILE A 18 -0.85 -5.06 5.63
CA ILE A 18 -0.91 -3.99 4.61
C ILE A 18 -1.70 -2.75 5.03
N LYS A 19 -2.57 -2.89 6.03
CA LYS A 19 -3.32 -1.76 6.62
C LYS A 19 -2.49 -0.93 7.59
N SER A 20 -1.40 -1.49 8.11
CA SER A 20 -0.59 -0.84 9.15
C SER A 20 0.21 0.32 8.57
N SER A 21 0.03 1.51 9.13
CA SER A 21 0.83 2.69 8.79
C SER A 21 2.20 2.65 9.48
N ARG A 22 2.24 2.14 10.71
CA ARG A 22 3.46 1.99 11.51
C ARG A 22 3.43 0.69 12.29
N TYR A 23 4.58 0.07 12.44
CA TYR A 23 4.76 -1.13 13.26
C TYR A 23 5.96 -0.99 14.19
N THR A 24 5.76 -1.26 15.47
CA THR A 24 6.82 -1.33 16.48
C THR A 24 7.18 -2.78 16.73
N ALA A 25 8.41 -3.17 16.40
CA ALA A 25 8.94 -4.50 16.66
C ALA A 25 9.78 -4.51 17.91
N ASN A 26 9.51 -5.48 18.79
CA ASN A 26 10.33 -5.79 19.96
C ASN A 26 10.93 -7.16 19.76
N TYR A 27 12.25 -7.25 19.72
CA TYR A 27 12.97 -8.49 19.50
C TYR A 27 14.30 -8.51 20.26
N THR A 28 14.97 -9.63 20.21
CA THR A 28 16.28 -9.81 20.82
C THR A 28 17.33 -9.94 19.71
N ASP A 29 18.42 -9.21 19.80
CA ASP A 29 19.53 -9.31 18.87
C ASP A 29 20.34 -10.60 19.06
N ALA A 30 21.33 -10.83 18.21
CA ALA A 30 22.17 -12.01 18.26
C ALA A 30 23.01 -12.13 19.57
N ALA A 31 23.23 -11.00 20.26
CA ALA A 31 23.94 -10.95 21.54
C ALA A 31 23.02 -11.11 22.76
N GLY A 32 21.70 -11.30 22.54
CA GLY A 32 20.70 -11.46 23.59
C GLY A 32 20.18 -10.15 24.19
N ASN A 33 20.48 -9.00 23.57
CA ASN A 33 19.99 -7.71 24.03
C ASN A 33 18.60 -7.39 23.48
N PRO A 34 17.69 -6.79 24.29
CA PRO A 34 16.41 -6.35 23.78
C PRO A 34 16.56 -5.17 22.81
N VAL A 35 15.84 -5.23 21.69
CA VAL A 35 15.84 -4.19 20.66
C VAL A 35 14.40 -3.81 20.35
N THR A 36 14.14 -2.50 20.28
CA THR A 36 12.86 -1.94 19.81
C THR A 36 13.12 -1.15 18.54
N LYS A 37 12.37 -1.44 17.49
CA LYS A 37 12.47 -0.77 16.20
C LYS A 37 11.11 -0.43 15.66
N GLU A 38 10.96 0.79 15.15
CA GLU A 38 9.76 1.24 14.46
C GLU A 38 9.97 1.28 12.95
N TRP A 39 9.00 0.81 12.20
CA TRP A 39 8.94 0.92 10.75
C TRP A 39 7.67 1.64 10.32
N ASP A 40 7.85 2.60 9.43
CA ASP A 40 6.74 3.28 8.76
C ASP A 40 6.42 2.57 7.45
N SER A 41 5.15 2.59 7.08
CA SER A 41 4.74 2.13 5.76
C SER A 41 5.37 2.97 4.66
N THR A 42 5.73 2.34 3.56
CA THR A 42 6.16 3.05 2.35
C THR A 42 4.99 3.61 1.55
N ASN A 43 3.76 3.27 1.93
CA ASN A 43 2.55 3.74 1.28
C ASN A 43 2.17 5.14 1.79
N LYS A 44 2.32 6.14 0.92
CA LYS A 44 2.07 7.55 1.29
C LYS A 44 0.61 7.84 1.65
N TYR A 45 -0.36 7.10 1.10
CA TYR A 45 -1.78 7.26 1.49
C TYR A 45 -2.00 6.87 2.95
N LEU A 46 -1.42 5.75 3.39
CA LEU A 46 -1.51 5.31 4.79
C LEU A 46 -0.77 6.25 5.76
N MET A 47 0.31 6.85 5.29
CA MET A 47 1.09 7.81 6.09
C MET A 47 0.48 9.22 6.12
N GLY A 48 -0.58 9.47 5.34
CA GLY A 48 -1.22 10.78 5.24
C GLY A 48 -0.41 11.84 4.48
N THR A 49 0.63 11.44 3.76
CA THR A 49 1.48 12.33 2.95
C THR A 49 1.05 12.42 1.48
N GLU A 50 0.12 11.56 1.09
CA GLU A 50 -0.59 11.64 -0.19
C GLU A 50 -2.09 11.69 0.10
N PRO A 51 -2.83 12.69 -0.40
CA PRO A 51 -4.26 12.81 -0.14
C PRO A 51 -5.04 11.69 -0.85
N MET A 52 -5.98 11.08 -0.13
CA MET A 52 -6.90 10.12 -0.74
C MET A 52 -7.89 10.83 -1.66
N PRO A 53 -8.16 10.31 -2.86
CA PRO A 53 -9.22 10.83 -3.71
C PRO A 53 -10.58 10.77 -3.02
N GLU A 54 -11.43 11.75 -3.29
CA GLU A 54 -12.78 11.79 -2.73
C GLU A 54 -13.57 10.54 -3.11
N GLY A 55 -14.29 9.98 -2.15
CA GLY A 55 -15.12 8.79 -2.34
C GLY A 55 -14.36 7.47 -2.30
N VAL A 56 -13.06 7.49 -2.06
CA VAL A 56 -12.24 6.29 -1.97
C VAL A 56 -11.58 6.18 -0.60
N THR A 57 -11.66 4.99 -0.01
CA THR A 57 -10.90 4.65 1.20
C THR A 57 -9.76 3.70 0.82
N VAL A 58 -8.54 4.13 0.99
CA VAL A 58 -7.36 3.25 0.82
C VAL A 58 -7.25 2.35 2.04
N ILE A 59 -7.42 1.05 1.83
CA ILE A 59 -7.30 0.04 2.91
C ILE A 59 -5.82 -0.27 3.16
N GLY A 60 -5.09 -0.50 2.09
CA GLY A 60 -3.67 -0.80 2.16
C GLY A 60 -3.10 -1.15 0.81
N GLY A 61 -1.83 -1.45 0.77
CA GLY A 61 -1.17 -1.81 -0.47
C GLY A 61 0.30 -2.12 -0.28
N LYS A 62 0.98 -2.32 -1.39
CA LYS A 62 2.41 -2.60 -1.41
C LYS A 62 3.10 -1.84 -2.53
N THR A 63 4.12 -1.09 -2.16
CA THR A 63 5.04 -0.45 -3.10
C THR A 63 6.15 -1.41 -3.51
N GLY A 64 6.71 -1.21 -4.67
CA GLY A 64 7.89 -1.94 -5.14
C GLY A 64 8.71 -1.08 -6.08
N THR A 65 10.03 -1.12 -5.94
CA THR A 65 10.94 -0.36 -6.80
C THR A 65 12.20 -1.17 -7.08
N THR A 66 12.51 -1.34 -8.35
CA THR A 66 13.79 -1.87 -8.82
C THR A 66 14.27 -1.05 -10.02
N GLY A 67 15.52 -1.24 -10.42
CA GLY A 67 16.07 -0.55 -11.60
C GLY A 67 15.29 -0.85 -12.88
N GLU A 68 14.81 -2.08 -13.05
CA GLU A 68 14.07 -2.52 -14.23
C GLU A 68 12.56 -2.30 -14.10
N ALA A 69 11.99 -2.66 -12.94
CA ALA A 69 10.55 -2.51 -12.70
C ALA A 69 10.13 -1.07 -12.44
N LYS A 70 11.08 -0.19 -12.17
CA LYS A 70 10.82 1.21 -11.79
C LYS A 70 9.87 1.29 -10.59
N TYR A 71 8.96 2.23 -10.57
CA TYR A 71 8.06 2.47 -9.44
C TYR A 71 6.73 1.76 -9.65
N CYS A 72 6.37 0.90 -8.70
CA CYS A 72 5.16 0.10 -8.76
C CYS A 72 4.36 0.24 -7.45
N LEU A 73 3.04 0.20 -7.57
CA LEU A 73 2.11 0.25 -6.44
C LEU A 73 0.89 -0.61 -6.75
N VAL A 74 0.57 -1.51 -5.84
CA VAL A 74 -0.69 -2.26 -5.84
C VAL A 74 -1.48 -1.83 -4.61
N GLN A 75 -2.72 -1.39 -4.81
CA GLN A 75 -3.60 -0.89 -3.75
C GLN A 75 -4.87 -1.72 -3.65
N TYR A 76 -5.31 -1.95 -2.42
CA TYR A 76 -6.62 -2.45 -2.08
C TYR A 76 -7.43 -1.33 -1.44
N ASN A 77 -8.57 -1.04 -2.01
CA ASN A 77 -9.39 0.12 -1.68
C ASN A 77 -10.86 -0.26 -1.53
N GLU A 78 -11.65 0.64 -0.95
CA GLU A 78 -13.11 0.59 -0.99
C GLU A 78 -13.65 1.88 -1.62
N ASN A 79 -14.72 1.75 -2.41
CA ASN A 79 -15.47 2.90 -2.90
C ASN A 79 -16.53 3.36 -1.89
N THR A 80 -17.35 4.36 -2.26
CA THR A 80 -18.43 4.87 -1.40
C THR A 80 -19.49 3.83 -1.06
N ALA A 81 -19.69 2.83 -1.94
CA ALA A 81 -20.62 1.71 -1.72
C ALA A 81 -20.01 0.57 -0.88
N LYS A 82 -18.78 0.75 -0.36
CA LYS A 82 -18.02 -0.30 0.35
C LYS A 82 -17.66 -1.50 -0.51
N GLU A 83 -17.62 -1.34 -1.81
CA GLU A 83 -17.18 -2.36 -2.73
C GLU A 83 -15.65 -2.35 -2.87
N PRO A 84 -15.01 -3.54 -2.88
CA PRO A 84 -13.56 -3.62 -2.98
C PRO A 84 -13.07 -3.27 -4.39
N VAL A 85 -12.00 -2.49 -4.45
CA VAL A 85 -11.32 -2.10 -5.69
C VAL A 85 -9.84 -2.37 -5.57
N ILE A 86 -9.28 -3.13 -6.51
CA ILE A 86 -7.83 -3.34 -6.63
C ILE A 86 -7.32 -2.45 -7.75
N SER A 87 -6.37 -1.58 -7.43
CA SER A 87 -5.76 -0.64 -8.36
C SER A 87 -4.27 -0.90 -8.46
N ILE A 88 -3.74 -0.87 -9.67
CA ILE A 88 -2.35 -1.27 -9.94
C ILE A 88 -1.70 -0.26 -10.88
N VAL A 89 -0.55 0.26 -10.46
CA VAL A 89 0.37 1.03 -11.31
C VAL A 89 1.69 0.27 -11.37
N LEU A 90 2.16 0.00 -12.57
CA LEU A 90 3.44 -0.67 -12.81
C LEU A 90 4.32 0.20 -13.69
N LYS A 91 5.62 0.18 -13.40
CA LYS A 91 6.65 0.78 -14.23
C LYS A 91 6.49 2.30 -14.44
N ALA A 92 6.00 3.02 -13.43
CA ALA A 92 6.03 4.47 -13.48
C ALA A 92 7.48 4.99 -13.50
N ASP A 93 7.72 6.09 -14.19
CA ASP A 93 9.05 6.64 -14.36
C ASP A 93 9.59 7.34 -13.10
N SER A 94 8.70 7.79 -12.22
CA SER A 94 9.03 8.37 -10.93
C SER A 94 8.02 7.97 -9.85
N ARG A 95 8.41 8.16 -8.58
CA ARG A 95 7.51 7.93 -7.45
C ARG A 95 6.33 8.90 -7.47
N ASP A 96 6.57 10.15 -7.82
CA ASP A 96 5.51 11.15 -7.87
C ASP A 96 4.50 10.84 -8.99
N ASN A 97 4.96 10.44 -10.17
CA ASN A 97 4.08 9.99 -11.25
C ASN A 97 3.31 8.71 -10.88
N MET A 98 3.91 7.80 -10.13
CA MET A 98 3.21 6.61 -9.64
C MET A 98 2.00 6.99 -8.78
N TYR A 99 2.15 7.92 -7.84
CA TYR A 99 1.05 8.39 -7.01
C TYR A 99 0.04 9.24 -7.78
N LEU A 100 0.52 10.07 -8.71
CA LEU A 100 -0.35 10.84 -9.60
C LEU A 100 -1.27 9.92 -10.42
N LEU A 101 -0.70 8.93 -11.08
CA LEU A 101 -1.46 7.95 -11.87
C LEU A 101 -2.43 7.14 -11.00
N MET A 102 -2.00 6.73 -9.81
CA MET A 102 -2.86 6.01 -8.87
C MET A 102 -4.04 6.88 -8.43
N SER A 103 -3.80 8.12 -8.04
CA SER A 103 -4.84 9.06 -7.61
C SER A 103 -5.84 9.36 -8.74
N GLU A 104 -5.37 9.59 -9.97
CA GLU A 104 -6.24 9.81 -11.13
C GLU A 104 -7.09 8.57 -11.45
N MET A 105 -6.49 7.37 -11.37
CA MET A 105 -7.20 6.13 -11.59
C MET A 105 -8.28 5.90 -10.52
N LEU A 106 -7.97 6.09 -9.26
CA LEU A 106 -8.92 5.95 -8.16
C LEU A 106 -10.07 6.96 -8.27
N LYS A 107 -9.76 8.21 -8.60
CA LYS A 107 -10.75 9.27 -8.78
C LYS A 107 -11.73 8.98 -9.91
N ASN A 108 -11.26 8.41 -11.02
CA ASN A 108 -12.07 8.25 -12.22
C ASN A 108 -12.77 6.89 -12.34
N PHE A 109 -12.22 5.84 -11.71
CA PHE A 109 -12.67 4.46 -11.94
C PHE A 109 -13.04 3.68 -10.68
N ALA A 110 -12.77 4.19 -9.48
CA ALA A 110 -13.10 3.48 -8.25
C ALA A 110 -14.53 3.72 -7.75
N ASN A 111 -15.19 4.72 -8.29
CA ASN A 111 -16.58 5.08 -7.92
C ASN A 111 -17.56 4.78 -9.05
#